data_44f926638344184e505e30ec5e40d524
#
_entry.id   44f926638344184e505e30ec5e40d524
#
_cell.length_a   1.000
_cell.length_b   1.000
_cell.length_c   1.000
_cell.angle_alpha   90.00
_cell.angle_beta   90.00
_cell.angle_gamma   90.00
#
_symmetry.space_group_name_H-M   'P 1'
#
loop_
_entity.id
_entity.type
_entity.pdbx_description
1 polymer ?
#
loop_
_entity_poly.entity_id
_entity_poly.type
_entity_poly.pdbx_seq_one_letter_code
_entity_poly.pdbx_strand_id
1 'polypeptide(L)'
;NRDWSSDVCSSDLSDVPVLVDFWATWCGPCKRQGPILDDLEPKSDGKFAVGKVNVDNEPALAQKYGVMSIPTLIVFKDGEVKETAVGFRSEDKLLEMLNA
;
A
#
# COMPACT_ATOMS: atom_id res chain seq x y z
N ASN A 1 7.22 8.38 -2.94
CA ASN A 1 6.96 7.19 -2.17
C ASN A 1 7.16 7.48 -0.69
N ARG A 2 6.17 7.22 0.10
CA ARG A 2 6.16 7.61 1.51
C ARG A 2 6.19 6.39 2.41
N ASP A 3 6.92 6.53 3.52
CA ASP A 3 6.88 5.54 4.58
C ASP A 3 5.80 5.97 5.58
N TRP A 4 4.66 5.33 5.53
CA TRP A 4 3.51 5.64 6.38
C TRP A 4 3.58 4.79 7.64
N SER A 5 4.33 5.24 8.61
CA SER A 5 4.63 4.42 9.78
C SER A 5 3.53 4.44 10.83
N SER A 6 2.81 5.54 10.99
CA SER A 6 1.86 5.64 12.09
C SER A 6 0.51 6.21 11.72
N ASP A 7 0.33 6.64 10.49
CA ASP A 7 -0.83 7.46 10.18
C ASP A 7 -1.51 7.10 8.85
N VAL A 8 -1.73 5.82 8.66
CA VAL A 8 -2.52 5.36 7.50
C VAL A 8 -3.91 5.98 7.52
N CYS A 9 -4.42 6.27 8.71
CA CYS A 9 -5.74 6.88 8.86
C CYS A 9 -5.84 8.27 8.23
N SER A 10 -4.73 8.95 8.04
CA SER A 10 -4.75 10.25 7.37
C SER A 10 -5.17 10.14 5.90
N SER A 11 -5.23 8.93 5.37
CA SER A 11 -5.74 8.70 4.02
C SER A 11 -7.21 9.11 3.88
N ASP A 12 -7.96 9.19 4.98
CA ASP A 12 -9.35 9.62 4.95
C ASP A 12 -9.50 11.10 4.59
N LEU A 13 -8.40 11.85 4.62
CA LEU A 13 -8.38 13.24 4.18
C LEU A 13 -8.08 13.36 2.68
N SER A 14 -7.81 12.26 2.02
CA SER A 14 -7.43 12.26 0.61
C SER A 14 -8.66 12.09 -0.27
N ASP A 15 -8.75 12.92 -1.31
CA ASP A 15 -9.80 12.79 -2.32
C ASP A 15 -9.49 11.69 -3.34
N VAL A 16 -8.31 11.13 -3.28
CA VAL A 16 -7.86 10.12 -4.24
C VAL A 16 -7.56 8.82 -3.53
N PRO A 17 -7.62 7.68 -4.25
CA PRO A 17 -7.25 6.39 -3.66
C PRO A 17 -5.79 6.41 -3.18
N VAL A 18 -5.51 5.70 -2.11
CA VAL A 18 -4.18 5.55 -1.55
C VAL A 18 -3.83 4.07 -1.54
N LEU A 19 -2.73 3.71 -2.20
CA LEU A 19 -2.22 2.34 -2.20
C LEU A 19 -1.16 2.23 -1.11
N VAL A 20 -1.38 1.32 -0.17
CA VAL A 20 -0.45 1.10 0.94
C VAL A 20 0.12 -0.31 0.84
N ASP A 21 1.45 -0.42 0.87
CA ASP A 21 2.18 -1.68 0.84
C ASP A 21 2.68 -2.01 2.25
N PHE A 22 2.14 -3.07 2.82
CA PHE A 22 2.62 -3.60 4.10
C PHE A 22 3.76 -4.58 3.81
N TRP A 23 4.96 -4.26 4.30
CA TRP A 23 6.18 -4.97 3.92
C TRP A 23 7.11 -5.16 5.11
N ALA A 24 8.19 -5.92 4.90
CA ALA A 24 9.26 -6.08 5.88
C ALA A 24 10.59 -6.24 5.15
N THR A 25 11.68 -5.91 5.85
CA THR A 25 13.02 -5.97 5.25
C THR A 25 13.45 -7.39 4.92
N TRP A 26 12.93 -8.39 5.63
CA TRP A 26 13.27 -9.79 5.44
C TRP A 26 12.40 -10.51 4.40
N CYS A 27 11.49 -9.82 3.81
CA CYS A 27 10.51 -10.40 2.90
C CYS A 27 11.03 -10.33 1.46
N GLY A 28 11.26 -11.48 0.83
CA GLY A 28 11.75 -11.54 -0.55
C GLY A 28 10.81 -10.89 -1.55
N PRO A 29 9.52 -11.30 -1.61
CA PRO A 29 8.58 -10.69 -2.55
C PRO A 29 8.40 -9.19 -2.34
N CYS A 30 8.52 -8.72 -1.09
CA CYS A 30 8.42 -7.30 -0.79
C CYS A 30 9.54 -6.51 -1.48
N LYS A 31 10.73 -7.10 -1.59
CA LYS A 31 11.86 -6.46 -2.23
C LYS A 31 11.63 -6.26 -3.73
N ARG A 32 10.84 -7.13 -4.34
CA ARG A 32 10.47 -6.98 -5.75
C ARG A 32 9.29 -6.03 -5.91
N GLN A 33 8.42 -5.97 -4.92
CA GLN A 33 7.27 -5.09 -4.96
C GLN A 33 7.67 -3.62 -4.84
N GLY A 34 8.67 -3.33 -4.03
CA GLY A 34 9.11 -1.95 -3.79
C GLY A 34 9.44 -1.17 -5.06
N PRO A 35 10.34 -1.68 -5.94
CA PRO A 35 10.66 -0.98 -7.18
C PRO A 35 9.44 -0.72 -8.08
N ILE A 36 8.48 -1.64 -8.09
CA ILE A 36 7.25 -1.47 -8.87
C ILE A 36 6.46 -0.27 -8.34
N LEU A 37 6.37 -0.14 -7.02
CA LEU A 37 5.70 1.01 -6.40
C LEU A 37 6.46 2.30 -6.67
N ASP A 38 7.79 2.25 -6.64
CA ASP A 38 8.62 3.42 -6.93
C ASP A 38 8.42 3.90 -8.37
N ASP A 39 8.20 2.96 -9.31
CA ASP A 39 7.91 3.31 -10.70
C ASP A 39 6.48 3.81 -10.87
N LEU A 40 5.57 3.30 -10.06
CA LEU A 40 4.15 3.63 -10.15
C LEU A 40 3.84 5.04 -9.66
N GLU A 41 4.49 5.45 -8.58
CA GLU A 41 4.19 6.73 -7.94
C GLU A 41 4.32 7.93 -8.89
N PRO A 42 5.41 8.06 -9.68
CA PRO A 42 5.52 9.18 -10.62
C PRO A 42 4.44 9.18 -11.70
N LYS A 43 3.85 8.01 -11.97
CA LYS A 43 2.81 7.88 -12.99
C LYS A 43 1.44 8.24 -12.47
N SER A 44 1.32 8.54 -11.17
CA SER A 44 0.03 8.81 -10.54
C SER A 44 -0.64 10.06 -11.07
N ASP A 45 0.15 11.08 -11.38
CA ASP A 45 -0.33 12.36 -11.90
C ASP A 45 -1.49 12.92 -11.07
N GLY A 46 -1.37 12.81 -9.74
CA GLY A 46 -2.39 13.28 -8.83
C GLY A 46 -3.63 12.41 -8.73
N LYS A 47 -3.67 11.28 -9.41
CA LYS A 47 -4.86 10.42 -9.43
C LYS A 47 -4.90 9.44 -8.27
N PHE A 48 -3.77 9.16 -7.66
CA PHE A 48 -3.67 8.29 -6.49
C PHE A 48 -2.38 8.60 -5.74
N ALA A 49 -2.28 8.09 -4.51
CA ALA A 49 -1.06 8.20 -3.72
C ALA A 49 -0.54 6.80 -3.39
N VAL A 50 0.75 6.70 -3.10
CA VAL A 50 1.40 5.43 -2.76
C VAL A 50 2.14 5.60 -1.45
N GLY A 51 1.96 4.65 -0.53
CA GLY A 51 2.66 4.64 0.75
C GLY A 51 3.13 3.24 1.10
N LYS A 52 4.00 3.16 2.09
CA LYS A 52 4.54 1.90 2.59
C LYS A 52 4.46 1.87 4.10
N VAL A 53 4.18 0.70 4.67
CA VAL A 53 4.18 0.47 6.11
C VAL A 53 5.06 -0.74 6.40
N ASN A 54 6.11 -0.54 7.19
CA ASN A 54 6.96 -1.64 7.65
C ASN A 54 6.27 -2.31 8.84
N VAL A 55 5.85 -3.57 8.68
CA VAL A 55 5.08 -4.27 9.70
C VAL A 55 5.86 -4.50 10.98
N ASP A 56 7.19 -4.55 10.90
CA ASP A 56 8.01 -4.72 12.10
C ASP A 56 8.03 -3.45 12.95
N ASN A 57 7.91 -2.29 12.31
CA ASN A 57 7.86 -1.01 13.00
C ASN A 57 6.45 -0.66 13.46
N GLU A 58 5.44 -1.16 12.76
CA GLU A 58 4.04 -0.82 13.02
C GLU A 58 3.18 -2.07 13.11
N PRO A 59 3.45 -2.96 14.09
CA PRO A 59 2.67 -4.19 14.19
C PRO A 59 1.19 -3.93 14.50
N ALA A 60 0.89 -2.84 15.18
CA ALA A 60 -0.51 -2.50 15.50
C ALA A 60 -1.30 -2.18 14.24
N LEU A 61 -0.70 -1.50 13.26
CA LEU A 61 -1.37 -1.21 11.99
C LEU A 61 -1.61 -2.49 11.20
N ALA A 62 -0.61 -3.37 11.16
CA ALA A 62 -0.76 -4.64 10.47
C ALA A 62 -1.92 -5.44 11.08
N GLN A 63 -2.00 -5.47 12.40
CA GLN A 63 -3.06 -6.18 13.09
C GLN A 63 -4.43 -5.52 12.83
N LYS A 64 -4.47 -4.21 12.85
CA LYS A 64 -5.71 -3.46 12.63
C LYS A 64 -6.35 -3.78 11.28
N TYR A 65 -5.53 -3.95 10.25
CA TYR A 65 -6.03 -4.23 8.90
C TYR A 65 -5.95 -5.71 8.53
N GLY A 66 -5.69 -6.57 9.49
CA GLY A 66 -5.71 -8.01 9.28
C GLY A 66 -4.60 -8.53 8.37
N VAL A 67 -3.44 -7.87 8.39
CA VAL A 67 -2.30 -8.27 7.57
C VAL A 67 -1.63 -9.48 8.21
N MET A 68 -1.79 -10.64 7.59
CA MET A 68 -1.22 -11.89 8.09
C MET A 68 -0.06 -12.39 7.25
N SER A 69 0.01 -11.94 6.01
CA SER A 69 1.09 -12.27 5.09
C SER A 69 1.56 -11.02 4.40
N ILE A 70 2.82 -10.97 3.99
CA ILE A 70 3.38 -9.83 3.29
C ILE A 70 4.03 -10.26 1.99
N PRO A 71 4.04 -9.40 0.97
CA PRO A 71 3.43 -8.08 0.97
C PRO A 71 1.90 -8.14 0.95
N THR A 72 1.26 -7.22 1.63
CA THR A 72 -0.18 -7.01 1.51
C THR A 72 -0.39 -5.61 0.98
N LEU A 73 -1.18 -5.49 -0.06
CA LEU A 73 -1.43 -4.21 -0.72
C LEU A 73 -2.89 -3.85 -0.50
N ILE A 74 -3.12 -2.70 0.10
CA ILE A 74 -4.47 -2.25 0.43
C ILE A 74 -4.71 -0.90 -0.23
N VAL A 75 -5.83 -0.78 -0.94
CA VAL A 75 -6.27 0.49 -1.49
C VAL A 75 -7.30 1.09 -0.55
N PHE A 76 -7.01 2.28 -0.07
CA PHE A 76 -7.93 3.06 0.77
C PHE A 76 -8.56 4.17 -0.05
N LYS A 77 -9.82 4.44 0.22
CA LYS A 77 -10.50 5.60 -0.34
C LYS A 77 -11.48 6.12 0.69
N ASP A 78 -11.41 7.43 0.96
CA ASP A 78 -12.28 8.09 1.94
C ASP A 78 -12.18 7.44 3.33
N GLY A 79 -10.99 7.01 3.70
CA GLY A 79 -10.73 6.38 4.99
C GLY A 79 -11.14 4.93 5.09
N GLU A 80 -11.63 4.34 4.01
CA GLU A 80 -12.11 2.96 4.01
C GLU A 80 -11.23 2.07 3.13
N VAL A 81 -11.15 0.79 3.52
CA VAL A 81 -10.49 -0.21 2.70
C VAL A 81 -11.38 -0.51 1.50
N LYS A 82 -10.88 -0.21 0.32
CA LYS A 82 -11.61 -0.45 -0.92
C LYS A 82 -11.26 -1.80 -1.52
N GLU A 83 -9.99 -2.18 -1.46
CA GLU A 83 -9.54 -3.45 -2.02
C GLU A 83 -8.28 -3.90 -1.30
N THR A 84 -8.10 -5.21 -1.20
CA THR A 84 -6.93 -5.82 -0.57
C THR A 84 -6.39 -6.92 -1.47
N ALA A 85 -5.08 -6.95 -1.65
CA ALA A 85 -4.39 -8.02 -2.36
C ALA A 85 -3.26 -8.56 -1.50
N VAL A 86 -3.17 -9.87 -1.35
CA VAL A 86 -2.13 -10.53 -0.59
C VAL A 86 -1.13 -11.13 -1.56
N GLY A 87 0.15 -10.81 -1.36
CA GLY A 87 1.23 -11.27 -2.21
C GLY A 87 1.62 -10.27 -3.28
N PHE A 88 2.69 -10.57 -3.97
CA PHE A 88 3.22 -9.71 -5.03
C PHE A 88 2.18 -9.44 -6.13
N ARG A 89 2.14 -8.20 -6.60
CA ARG A 89 1.28 -7.79 -7.71
C ARG A 89 2.09 -6.97 -8.70
N SER A 90 1.84 -7.19 -9.99
CA SER A 90 2.45 -6.40 -11.05
C SER A 90 1.86 -4.98 -11.08
N GLU A 91 2.56 -4.08 -11.77
CA GLU A 91 2.08 -2.71 -11.93
C GLU A 91 0.67 -2.68 -12.53
N ASP A 92 0.42 -3.49 -13.54
CA ASP A 92 -0.89 -3.54 -14.20
C ASP A 92 -1.99 -3.93 -13.23
N LYS A 93 -1.73 -4.89 -12.35
CA LYS A 93 -2.69 -5.32 -11.36
C LYS A 93 -2.96 -4.23 -10.33
N LEU A 94 -1.92 -3.50 -9.94
CA LEU A 94 -2.07 -2.39 -9.01
C LEU A 94 -2.91 -1.26 -9.61
N LEU A 95 -2.71 -0.97 -10.89
CA LEU A 95 -3.51 0.02 -11.59
C LEU A 95 -4.98 -0.40 -11.67
N GLU A 96 -5.24 -1.69 -11.89
CA GLU A 96 -6.60 -2.20 -11.86
C GLU A 96 -7.26 -1.97 -10.50
N MET A 97 -6.54 -2.25 -9.42
CA MET A 97 -7.03 -2.03 -8.07
C MET A 97 -7.35 -0.56 -7.82
N LEU A 98 -6.49 0.33 -8.30
CA LEU A 98 -6.67 1.76 -8.09
C LEU A 98 -7.81 2.34 -8.91
N ASN A 99 -8.12 1.73 -10.04
CA ASN A 99 -9.18 2.19 -10.92
C ASN A 99 -10.55 1.54 -10.62
N ALA A 100 -10.56 0.59 -9.70
CA ALA A 100 -11.79 -0.14 -9.38
C ALA A 100 -12.80 0.71 -8.63
#